data_e9a474ddc7eb1fa50ed89ff32b429663
#
_entry.id   e9a474ddc7eb1fa50ed89ff32b429663
#
_cell.length_a   1.000
_cell.length_b   1.000
_cell.length_c   1.000
_cell.angle_alpha   90.00
_cell.angle_beta   90.00
_cell.angle_gamma   90.00
#
_symmetry.space_group_name_H-M   'P 1'
#
loop_
_entity.id
_entity.type
_entity.pdbx_description
1 polymer ?
#
loop_
_entity_poly.entity_id
_entity_poly.type
_entity_poly.pdbx_seq_one_letter_code
_entity_poly.pdbx_strand_id
1 'polypeptide(L)'
;LLADLEDNDQLPDPAIQDVGAQLRLLSDAGIRYLILHKHFANEGLLAVWRDWLAVYPVHEDEELLVYNTTLKAGQDFEFAHDLSGSIGLVETDYAPFEGVQEGVIKVHTVWGTTAEPGENVDVCLALVDEGSAVVARKCQEVDDQEGTVDWLANDVRRASYMLPLTSEVDPGAYELTLALSNADAGETAGEPAVLGKVVVHPFSDQDQTAVPWENGIYLRGSDLLEDGDNLHVTLYWQAQQPLEESYKVFLHFQDVDTGEIAAQSDTIPRNWSYPTTAWEPDEIVRDVIRLPLDSAPQGSYRIMLGLYNEQTGERLNLADIDGQDIFELASWER
;
A
#
# COMPACT_ATOMS: atom_id res chain seq x y z
N LEU A 1 6.08 8.01 6.09
CA LEU A 1 7.15 8.66 5.33
C LEU A 1 7.57 10.00 5.92
N LEU A 2 6.68 11.00 6.03
CA LEU A 2 7.03 12.31 6.62
C LEU A 2 7.32 12.19 8.13
N ALA A 3 6.57 11.35 8.86
CA ALA A 3 6.82 11.07 10.27
C ALA A 3 8.18 10.38 10.50
N ASP A 4 8.54 9.43 9.64
CA ASP A 4 9.83 8.74 9.72
C ASP A 4 11.01 9.66 9.38
N LEU A 5 10.77 10.74 8.63
CA LEU A 5 11.78 11.77 8.34
C LEU A 5 12.02 12.71 9.53
N GLU A 6 11.04 12.86 10.42
CA GLU A 6 11.17 13.66 11.64
C GLU A 6 11.88 12.88 12.76
N ASP A 7 11.78 11.55 12.75
CA ASP A 7 12.40 10.68 13.74
C ASP A 7 13.74 10.17 13.21
N ASN A 8 14.79 10.98 13.40
CA ASN A 8 16.13 10.82 12.82
C ASN A 8 16.86 9.51 13.15
N ASP A 9 16.32 8.64 14.00
CA ASP A 9 17.00 7.45 14.51
C ASP A 9 16.50 6.13 13.91
N GLN A 10 15.44 6.15 13.08
CA GLN A 10 14.88 4.92 12.53
C GLN A 10 14.84 4.97 11.00
N LEU A 11 15.54 4.02 10.38
CA LEU A 11 15.40 3.80 8.94
C LEU A 11 14.00 3.25 8.66
N PRO A 12 13.28 3.83 7.68
CA PRO A 12 12.00 3.28 7.28
C PRO A 12 12.16 1.83 6.84
N ASP A 13 11.19 0.98 7.15
CA ASP A 13 11.18 -0.43 6.74
C ASP A 13 10.44 -0.58 5.41
N PRO A 14 11.13 -0.97 4.32
CA PRO A 14 10.46 -1.15 3.01
C PRO A 14 9.32 -2.16 3.02
N ALA A 15 9.37 -3.14 3.92
CA ALA A 15 8.31 -4.13 4.05
C ALA A 15 6.99 -3.56 4.62
N ILE A 16 7.05 -2.36 5.22
CA ILE A 16 5.89 -1.71 5.84
C ILE A 16 5.41 -0.48 5.03
N GLN A 17 6.24 0.02 4.11
CA GLN A 17 5.99 1.29 3.44
C GLN A 17 5.76 1.13 1.95
N ASP A 18 4.55 1.41 1.50
CA ASP A 18 4.26 1.65 0.09
C ASP A 18 4.52 3.13 -0.25
N VAL A 19 5.76 3.45 -0.62
CA VAL A 19 6.18 4.82 -0.93
C VAL A 19 5.44 5.37 -2.15
N GLY A 20 5.13 4.53 -3.13
CA GLY A 20 4.40 4.93 -4.32
C GLY A 20 2.98 5.39 -3.99
N ALA A 21 2.25 4.61 -3.17
CA ALA A 21 0.92 5.00 -2.70
C ALA A 21 0.95 6.29 -1.86
N GLN A 22 1.97 6.45 -1.00
CA GLN A 22 2.13 7.69 -0.21
C GLN A 22 2.39 8.93 -1.09
N LEU A 23 3.24 8.83 -2.09
CA LEU A 23 3.48 9.92 -3.05
C LEU A 23 2.21 10.27 -3.81
N ARG A 24 1.40 9.28 -4.15
CA ARG A 24 0.11 9.51 -4.81
C ARG A 24 -0.88 10.24 -3.92
N LEU A 25 -1.01 9.85 -2.65
CA LEU A 25 -1.86 10.57 -1.70
C LEU A 25 -1.47 12.06 -1.61
N LEU A 26 -0.16 12.36 -1.63
CA LEU A 26 0.34 13.73 -1.71
C LEU A 26 -0.08 14.41 -3.01
N SER A 27 0.03 13.72 -4.12
CA SER A 27 -0.38 14.22 -5.44
C SER A 27 -1.88 14.54 -5.48
N ASP A 28 -2.72 13.63 -4.99
CA ASP A 28 -4.19 13.78 -4.95
C ASP A 28 -4.61 14.91 -4.01
N ALA A 29 -3.85 15.15 -2.93
CA ALA A 29 -3.99 16.31 -2.08
C ALA A 29 -3.48 17.63 -2.71
N GLY A 30 -3.03 17.61 -3.96
CA GLY A 30 -2.53 18.78 -4.69
C GLY A 30 -1.10 19.20 -4.36
N ILE A 31 -0.35 18.39 -3.62
CA ILE A 31 1.08 18.60 -3.33
C ILE A 31 1.86 18.13 -4.56
N ARG A 32 2.65 19.01 -5.16
CA ARG A 32 3.37 18.72 -6.41
C ARG A 32 4.81 18.32 -6.23
N TYR A 33 5.41 18.73 -5.15
CA TYR A 33 6.83 18.51 -4.89
C TYR A 33 7.03 18.02 -3.47
N LEU A 34 7.89 17.03 -3.31
CA LEU A 34 8.51 16.63 -2.06
C LEU A 34 9.93 17.20 -2.03
N ILE A 35 10.21 18.05 -1.05
CA ILE A 35 11.50 18.72 -0.90
C ILE A 35 12.16 18.19 0.36
N LEU A 36 13.32 17.54 0.18
CA LEU A 36 14.16 17.07 1.28
C LEU A 36 15.31 18.04 1.47
N HIS A 37 15.48 18.56 2.66
CA HIS A 37 16.63 19.36 3.05
C HIS A 37 17.76 18.44 3.55
N LYS A 38 18.84 18.32 2.79
CA LYS A 38 19.96 17.41 3.10
C LYS A 38 20.61 17.69 4.45
N HIS A 39 20.61 18.93 4.91
CA HIS A 39 21.19 19.30 6.21
C HIS A 39 20.40 18.80 7.42
N PHE A 40 19.13 18.47 7.23
CA PHE A 40 18.25 17.96 8.30
C PHE A 40 18.04 16.45 8.21
N ALA A 41 18.51 15.82 7.15
CA ALA A 41 18.39 14.39 6.94
C ALA A 41 19.70 13.67 7.24
N ASN A 42 19.61 12.50 7.86
CA ASN A 42 20.74 11.61 8.03
C ASN A 42 21.20 11.08 6.66
N GLU A 43 22.52 11.00 6.41
CA GLU A 43 23.06 10.50 5.13
C GLU A 43 22.59 9.08 4.81
N GLY A 44 22.43 8.22 5.83
CA GLY A 44 21.88 6.87 5.69
C GLY A 44 20.43 6.89 5.22
N LEU A 45 19.62 7.80 5.76
CA LEU A 45 18.25 8.00 5.36
C LEU A 45 18.12 8.49 3.91
N LEU A 46 18.97 9.45 3.50
CA LEU A 46 18.98 9.93 2.11
C LEU A 46 19.39 8.84 1.12
N ALA A 47 20.33 7.96 1.50
CA ALA A 47 20.72 6.81 0.68
C ALA A 47 19.55 5.82 0.52
N VAL A 48 18.88 5.48 1.61
CA VAL A 48 17.68 4.63 1.59
C VAL A 48 16.57 5.24 0.72
N TRP A 49 16.34 6.54 0.82
CA TRP A 49 15.39 7.24 -0.02
C TRP A 49 15.72 7.14 -1.51
N ARG A 50 16.98 7.30 -1.88
CA ARG A 50 17.43 7.17 -3.26
C ARG A 50 17.26 5.75 -3.80
N ASP A 51 17.55 4.75 -2.96
CA ASP A 51 17.40 3.34 -3.34
C ASP A 51 15.94 2.91 -3.45
N TRP A 52 15.08 3.49 -2.64
CA TRP A 52 13.64 3.13 -2.63
C TRP A 52 12.82 3.86 -3.66
N LEU A 53 13.09 5.15 -3.79
CA LEU A 53 12.33 5.98 -4.69
C LEU A 53 12.81 5.72 -6.11
N ALA A 54 13.36 4.75 -6.60
CA ALA A 54 13.71 4.46 -8.01
C ALA A 54 13.38 5.62 -9.02
N VAL A 55 13.13 6.83 -8.47
CA VAL A 55 12.74 8.07 -9.13
C VAL A 55 13.91 9.02 -9.02
N TYR A 56 14.31 9.54 -10.15
CA TYR A 56 15.34 10.59 -10.15
C TYR A 56 14.75 11.90 -9.60
N PRO A 57 15.48 12.60 -8.72
CA PRO A 57 15.06 13.91 -8.29
C PRO A 57 14.97 14.86 -9.51
N VAL A 58 13.96 15.70 -9.54
CA VAL A 58 13.83 16.73 -10.58
C VAL A 58 14.79 17.90 -10.36
N HIS A 59 15.31 17.99 -9.15
CA HIS A 59 16.38 18.94 -8.78
C HIS A 59 17.23 18.35 -7.64
N GLU A 60 18.53 18.48 -7.74
CA GLU A 60 19.48 18.15 -6.68
C GLU A 60 20.62 19.16 -6.65
N ASP A 61 20.90 19.75 -5.49
CA ASP A 61 22.05 20.58 -5.23
C ASP A 61 22.68 20.24 -3.87
N GLU A 62 23.52 21.11 -3.32
CA GLU A 62 24.19 20.85 -2.02
C GLU A 62 23.22 20.84 -0.83
N GLU A 63 22.07 21.51 -0.94
CA GLU A 63 21.12 21.69 0.15
C GLU A 63 19.84 20.87 -0.03
N LEU A 64 19.37 20.67 -1.25
CA LEU A 64 18.04 20.16 -1.55
C LEU A 64 18.06 18.92 -2.44
N LEU A 65 17.08 18.06 -2.20
CA LEU A 65 16.63 16.99 -3.06
C LEU A 65 15.14 17.19 -3.32
N VAL A 66 14.73 17.36 -4.58
CA VAL A 66 13.34 17.64 -4.94
C VAL A 66 12.81 16.55 -5.84
N TYR A 67 11.73 15.92 -5.42
CA TYR A 67 10.99 14.92 -6.19
C TYR A 67 9.65 15.49 -6.65
N ASN A 68 9.23 15.10 -7.86
CA ASN A 68 7.89 15.42 -8.35
C ASN A 68 6.92 14.32 -7.89
N THR A 69 5.80 14.71 -7.30
CA THR A 69 4.74 13.78 -6.89
C THR A 69 3.78 13.47 -8.04
N THR A 70 3.85 14.22 -9.14
CA THR A 70 2.99 14.06 -10.30
C THR A 70 3.75 14.24 -11.59
N LEU A 71 3.44 13.43 -12.62
CA LEU A 71 3.77 13.78 -13.99
C LEU A 71 2.91 14.96 -14.43
N LYS A 72 3.51 15.93 -15.10
CA LYS A 72 2.76 17.04 -15.72
C LYS A 72 2.19 16.58 -17.04
N ALA A 73 0.89 16.75 -17.24
CA ALA A 73 0.29 16.64 -18.56
C ALA A 73 1.01 17.57 -19.55
N GLY A 74 1.36 17.06 -20.72
CA GLY A 74 1.99 17.84 -21.80
C GLY A 74 3.51 17.97 -21.75
N GLN A 75 4.21 17.17 -20.92
CA GLN A 75 5.66 17.05 -20.99
C GLN A 75 6.07 15.91 -21.93
N ASP A 76 7.23 16.05 -22.57
CA ASP A 76 7.90 14.92 -23.22
C ASP A 76 8.10 13.81 -22.18
N PHE A 77 7.64 12.60 -22.47
CA PHE A 77 7.81 11.44 -21.62
C PHE A 77 8.55 10.34 -22.39
N GLU A 78 9.24 9.49 -21.68
CA GLU A 78 9.78 8.25 -22.19
C GLU A 78 9.02 7.09 -21.56
N PHE A 79 8.82 6.01 -22.30
CA PHE A 79 8.25 4.81 -21.74
C PHE A 79 9.27 4.13 -20.81
N ALA A 80 8.86 3.88 -19.56
CA ALA A 80 9.57 2.93 -18.71
C ALA A 80 9.47 1.52 -19.29
N HIS A 81 8.28 1.21 -19.89
CA HIS A 81 8.04 -0.03 -20.61
C HIS A 81 7.23 0.28 -21.89
N ASP A 82 7.83 0.05 -23.05
CA ASP A 82 7.15 0.08 -24.34
C ASP A 82 6.44 -1.27 -24.54
N LEU A 83 5.10 -1.24 -24.56
CA LEU A 83 4.29 -2.45 -24.61
C LEU A 83 3.71 -2.74 -26.00
N SER A 84 3.57 -1.73 -26.86
CA SER A 84 2.98 -1.91 -28.19
C SER A 84 3.56 -0.99 -29.28
N GLY A 85 4.61 -0.23 -29.00
CA GLY A 85 5.17 0.78 -29.89
C GLY A 85 4.38 2.09 -29.93
N SER A 86 3.09 2.10 -29.56
CA SER A 86 2.26 3.31 -29.49
C SER A 86 1.72 3.59 -28.08
N ILE A 87 1.56 2.56 -27.27
CA ILE A 87 1.13 2.65 -25.87
C ILE A 87 2.21 2.05 -24.97
N GLY A 88 2.57 2.73 -23.91
CA GLY A 88 3.52 2.23 -22.95
C GLY A 88 3.29 2.80 -21.56
N LEU A 89 3.91 2.15 -20.56
CA LEU A 89 3.96 2.65 -19.20
C LEU A 89 5.02 3.74 -19.11
N VAL A 90 4.62 4.88 -18.60
CA VAL A 90 5.49 6.01 -18.27
C VAL A 90 5.97 5.89 -16.82
N GLU A 91 5.06 5.48 -15.95
CA GLU A 91 5.32 5.32 -14.52
C GLU A 91 4.43 4.22 -13.93
N THR A 92 4.88 3.57 -12.89
CA THR A 92 4.12 2.61 -12.10
C THR A 92 4.50 2.72 -10.63
N ASP A 93 3.75 2.04 -9.76
CA ASP A 93 4.13 1.91 -8.35
C ASP A 93 5.47 1.20 -8.20
N TYR A 94 6.14 1.47 -7.10
CA TYR A 94 7.45 0.92 -6.81
C TYR A 94 7.35 -0.46 -6.16
N ALA A 95 8.25 -1.34 -6.57
CA ALA A 95 8.48 -2.60 -5.86
C ALA A 95 9.27 -2.35 -4.55
N PRO A 96 9.17 -3.22 -3.54
CA PRO A 96 8.38 -4.45 -3.57
C PRO A 96 6.89 -4.22 -3.35
N PHE A 97 6.07 -5.05 -3.99
CA PHE A 97 4.65 -5.10 -3.72
C PHE A 97 4.37 -6.13 -2.63
N GLU A 98 3.41 -5.85 -1.77
CA GLU A 98 2.91 -6.80 -0.79
C GLU A 98 1.53 -7.31 -1.17
N GLY A 99 1.31 -8.61 -0.98
CA GLY A 99 0.04 -9.27 -1.12
C GLY A 99 -0.28 -10.13 0.10
N VAL A 100 -1.52 -10.46 0.28
CA VAL A 100 -1.99 -11.42 1.28
C VAL A 100 -3.05 -12.30 0.63
N GLN A 101 -3.12 -13.58 1.01
CA GLN A 101 -4.20 -14.46 0.53
C GLN A 101 -5.56 -13.83 0.86
N GLU A 102 -6.52 -13.96 -0.06
CA GLU A 102 -7.85 -13.33 -0.01
C GLU A 102 -7.83 -11.79 -0.05
N GLY A 103 -6.68 -11.18 -0.29
CA GLY A 103 -6.52 -9.76 -0.50
C GLY A 103 -6.42 -9.36 -1.97
N VAL A 104 -5.98 -8.13 -2.21
CA VAL A 104 -5.84 -7.55 -3.54
C VAL A 104 -4.48 -6.87 -3.66
N ILE A 105 -3.80 -7.10 -4.79
CA ILE A 105 -2.65 -6.27 -5.18
C ILE A 105 -3.20 -5.14 -6.04
N LYS A 106 -2.99 -3.89 -5.60
CA LYS A 106 -3.32 -2.70 -6.39
C LYS A 106 -2.06 -2.17 -7.05
N VAL A 107 -2.19 -1.84 -8.33
CA VAL A 107 -1.11 -1.25 -9.13
C VAL A 107 -1.63 0.03 -9.76
N HIS A 108 -0.96 1.10 -9.51
CA HIS A 108 -1.26 2.37 -10.10
C HIS A 108 -0.24 2.68 -11.19
N THR A 109 -0.72 3.19 -12.30
CA THR A 109 0.08 3.37 -13.51
C THR A 109 -0.15 4.73 -14.11
N VAL A 110 0.85 5.20 -14.83
CA VAL A 110 0.73 6.31 -15.77
C VAL A 110 1.04 5.79 -17.16
N TRP A 111 0.09 5.92 -18.04
CA TRP A 111 0.18 5.52 -19.44
C TRP A 111 0.53 6.70 -20.33
N GLY A 112 1.24 6.42 -21.39
CA GLY A 112 1.50 7.39 -22.45
C GLY A 112 1.25 6.80 -23.83
N THR A 113 0.94 7.67 -24.80
CA THR A 113 0.80 7.31 -26.20
C THR A 113 1.74 8.14 -27.06
N THR A 114 2.45 7.50 -28.00
CA THR A 114 3.27 8.19 -29.01
C THR A 114 2.55 8.39 -30.34
N ALA A 115 1.47 7.63 -30.54
CA ALA A 115 0.57 7.72 -31.69
C ALA A 115 -0.84 7.31 -31.26
N GLU A 116 -1.85 7.64 -32.05
CA GLU A 116 -3.22 7.18 -31.84
C GLU A 116 -3.26 5.64 -31.87
N PRO A 117 -3.75 4.98 -30.80
CA PRO A 117 -3.93 3.53 -30.83
C PRO A 117 -5.01 3.15 -31.82
N GLY A 118 -4.76 2.13 -32.62
CA GLY A 118 -5.72 1.70 -33.63
C GLY A 118 -6.84 0.79 -33.17
N GLU A 119 -6.76 0.31 -31.92
CA GLU A 119 -7.67 -0.68 -31.35
C GLU A 119 -7.76 -0.54 -29.83
N ASN A 120 -8.80 -1.13 -29.25
CA ASN A 120 -8.91 -1.24 -27.81
C ASN A 120 -8.04 -2.38 -27.28
N VAL A 121 -7.31 -2.09 -26.23
CA VAL A 121 -6.50 -3.08 -25.54
C VAL A 121 -6.89 -3.13 -24.07
N ASP A 122 -6.79 -4.34 -23.50
CA ASP A 122 -6.88 -4.61 -22.07
C ASP A 122 -5.50 -4.66 -21.47
N VAL A 123 -5.42 -4.39 -20.18
CA VAL A 123 -4.24 -4.67 -19.37
C VAL A 123 -4.43 -5.96 -18.59
N CYS A 124 -3.44 -6.83 -18.61
CA CYS A 124 -3.41 -8.06 -17.84
C CYS A 124 -2.31 -8.00 -16.80
N LEU A 125 -2.68 -7.99 -15.51
CA LEU A 125 -1.76 -8.23 -14.42
C LEU A 125 -1.64 -9.74 -14.17
N ALA A 126 -0.42 -10.21 -13.88
CA ALA A 126 -0.20 -11.60 -13.50
C ALA A 126 0.90 -11.74 -12.46
N LEU A 127 0.73 -12.70 -11.54
CA LEU A 127 1.79 -13.22 -10.70
C LEU A 127 2.43 -14.43 -11.35
N VAL A 128 3.75 -14.40 -11.40
CA VAL A 128 4.58 -15.44 -12.01
C VAL A 128 5.53 -16.00 -10.96
N ASP A 129 5.56 -17.31 -10.82
CA ASP A 129 6.47 -18.00 -9.91
C ASP A 129 7.90 -18.13 -10.49
N GLU A 130 8.83 -18.62 -9.69
CA GLU A 130 10.23 -18.85 -10.11
C GLU A 130 10.35 -19.84 -11.29
N GLY A 131 9.34 -20.68 -11.49
CA GLY A 131 9.27 -21.63 -12.62
C GLY A 131 8.66 -21.02 -13.89
N SER A 132 8.33 -19.74 -13.89
CA SER A 132 7.62 -19.01 -14.95
C SER A 132 6.17 -19.49 -15.17
N ALA A 133 5.54 -20.10 -14.16
CA ALA A 133 4.12 -20.41 -14.20
C ALA A 133 3.30 -19.21 -13.68
N VAL A 134 2.20 -18.92 -14.38
CA VAL A 134 1.24 -17.90 -13.96
C VAL A 134 0.34 -18.51 -12.88
N VAL A 135 0.39 -17.97 -11.66
CA VAL A 135 -0.38 -18.44 -10.50
C VAL A 135 -1.65 -17.62 -10.25
N ALA A 136 -1.64 -16.36 -10.68
CA ALA A 136 -2.82 -15.50 -10.66
C ALA A 136 -2.78 -14.58 -11.88
N ARG A 137 -3.95 -14.27 -12.44
CA ARG A 137 -4.07 -13.36 -13.59
C ARG A 137 -5.44 -12.70 -13.58
N LYS A 138 -5.45 -11.40 -13.90
CA LYS A 138 -6.67 -10.64 -14.20
C LYS A 138 -6.41 -9.68 -15.34
N CYS A 139 -7.30 -9.69 -16.33
CA CYS A 139 -7.32 -8.71 -17.41
C CYS A 139 -8.50 -7.76 -17.21
N GLN A 140 -8.31 -6.49 -17.53
CA GLN A 140 -9.30 -5.42 -17.40
C GLN A 140 -9.00 -4.32 -18.39
N GLU A 141 -9.95 -3.45 -18.67
CA GLU A 141 -9.76 -2.31 -19.57
C GLU A 141 -8.64 -1.40 -19.07
N VAL A 142 -7.86 -0.82 -20.01
CA VAL A 142 -6.76 0.10 -19.64
C VAL A 142 -7.30 1.37 -18.99
N ASP A 143 -8.44 1.85 -19.46
CA ASP A 143 -9.16 3.02 -18.92
C ASP A 143 -10.64 2.66 -18.85
N ASP A 144 -11.26 2.83 -17.69
CA ASP A 144 -12.66 2.52 -17.43
C ASP A 144 -13.62 3.60 -17.97
N GLN A 145 -13.10 4.74 -18.42
CA GLN A 145 -13.89 5.86 -18.91
C GLN A 145 -13.90 5.96 -20.44
N GLU A 146 -12.77 5.70 -21.09
CA GLU A 146 -12.61 5.80 -22.54
C GLU A 146 -11.78 4.62 -23.07
N GLY A 147 -12.25 3.98 -24.13
CA GLY A 147 -11.45 2.96 -24.83
C GLY A 147 -10.13 3.55 -25.34
N THR A 148 -9.08 2.72 -25.37
CA THR A 148 -7.76 3.19 -25.85
C THR A 148 -7.78 3.66 -27.31
N VAL A 149 -8.76 3.23 -28.10
CA VAL A 149 -8.97 3.69 -29.49
C VAL A 149 -9.25 5.19 -29.58
N ASP A 150 -9.79 5.80 -28.53
CA ASP A 150 -10.14 7.22 -28.46
C ASP A 150 -8.99 8.09 -27.93
N TRP A 151 -7.87 7.48 -27.55
CA TRP A 151 -6.71 8.21 -27.08
C TRP A 151 -5.96 8.89 -28.21
N LEU A 152 -5.47 10.10 -27.96
CA LEU A 152 -4.70 10.87 -28.92
C LEU A 152 -3.19 10.63 -28.77
N ALA A 153 -2.43 10.99 -29.79
CA ALA A 153 -0.98 10.99 -29.71
C ALA A 153 -0.49 11.99 -28.63
N ASN A 154 0.45 11.56 -27.79
CA ASN A 154 0.99 12.26 -26.63
C ASN A 154 -0.02 12.45 -25.47
N ASP A 155 -1.07 11.66 -25.40
CA ASP A 155 -1.90 11.58 -24.20
C ASP A 155 -1.13 10.92 -23.07
N VAL A 156 -1.42 11.41 -21.85
CA VAL A 156 -0.94 10.83 -20.60
C VAL A 156 -2.17 10.56 -19.73
N ARG A 157 -2.35 9.29 -19.35
CA ARG A 157 -3.50 8.81 -18.57
C ARG A 157 -3.05 8.10 -17.31
N ARG A 158 -3.83 8.24 -16.25
CA ARG A 158 -3.66 7.49 -14.99
C ARG A 158 -4.71 6.44 -14.88
N ALA A 159 -4.30 5.25 -14.50
CA ALA A 159 -5.20 4.15 -14.25
C ALA A 159 -4.72 3.32 -13.05
N SER A 160 -5.67 2.63 -12.42
CA SER A 160 -5.39 1.75 -11.29
C SER A 160 -5.97 0.39 -11.58
N TYR A 161 -5.21 -0.64 -11.30
CA TYR A 161 -5.58 -2.03 -11.57
C TYR A 161 -5.53 -2.87 -10.32
N MET A 162 -6.36 -3.91 -10.28
CA MET A 162 -6.46 -4.80 -9.14
C MET A 162 -6.28 -6.23 -9.58
N LEU A 163 -5.38 -6.96 -8.90
CA LEU A 163 -5.21 -8.40 -9.03
C LEU A 163 -5.65 -9.06 -7.72
N PRO A 164 -6.87 -9.66 -7.67
CA PRO A 164 -7.30 -10.40 -6.50
C PRO A 164 -6.45 -11.65 -6.29
N LEU A 165 -6.12 -11.91 -5.04
CA LEU A 165 -5.43 -13.12 -4.59
C LEU A 165 -6.43 -14.04 -3.93
N THR A 166 -6.55 -15.26 -4.43
CA THR A 166 -7.37 -16.28 -3.80
C THR A 166 -6.56 -17.07 -2.76
N SER A 167 -7.24 -17.85 -1.92
CA SER A 167 -6.59 -18.80 -1.01
C SER A 167 -5.79 -19.91 -1.73
N GLU A 168 -5.95 -20.06 -3.05
CA GLU A 168 -5.21 -21.03 -3.87
C GLU A 168 -3.80 -20.54 -4.23
N VAL A 169 -3.51 -19.24 -4.09
CA VAL A 169 -2.18 -18.70 -4.30
C VAL A 169 -1.35 -19.00 -3.06
N ASP A 170 -0.34 -19.85 -3.19
CA ASP A 170 0.54 -20.20 -2.06
C ASP A 170 1.29 -18.96 -1.54
N PRO A 171 1.52 -18.85 -0.22
CA PRO A 171 2.42 -17.82 0.31
C PRO A 171 3.84 -17.96 -0.24
N GLY A 172 4.44 -16.86 -0.65
CA GLY A 172 5.79 -16.89 -1.24
C GLY A 172 6.14 -15.65 -2.03
N ALA A 173 7.27 -15.72 -2.73
CA ALA A 173 7.77 -14.65 -3.57
C ALA A 173 7.42 -14.90 -5.04
N TYR A 174 6.94 -13.86 -5.71
CA TYR A 174 6.51 -13.88 -7.10
C TYR A 174 7.03 -12.66 -7.85
N GLU A 175 6.99 -12.70 -9.17
CA GLU A 175 7.13 -11.52 -10.00
C GLU A 175 5.73 -11.02 -10.42
N LEU A 176 5.51 -9.72 -10.27
CA LEU A 176 4.32 -9.04 -10.81
C LEU A 176 4.64 -8.59 -12.23
N THR A 177 3.84 -9.04 -13.17
CA THR A 177 3.97 -8.68 -14.57
C THR A 177 2.72 -7.98 -15.08
N LEU A 178 2.91 -7.12 -16.07
CA LEU A 178 1.85 -6.42 -16.78
C LEU A 178 2.06 -6.59 -18.27
N ALA A 179 0.99 -6.93 -18.97
CA ALA A 179 0.99 -7.04 -20.43
C ALA A 179 -0.28 -6.42 -21.01
N LEU A 180 -0.19 -5.95 -22.25
CA LEU A 180 -1.37 -5.62 -23.01
C LEU A 180 -1.97 -6.88 -23.66
N SER A 181 -3.28 -6.91 -23.79
CA SER A 181 -4.02 -7.94 -24.49
C SER A 181 -5.00 -7.28 -25.45
N ASN A 182 -5.17 -7.85 -26.64
CA ASN A 182 -6.24 -7.40 -27.50
C ASN A 182 -7.58 -7.79 -26.86
N ALA A 183 -8.45 -6.81 -26.63
CA ALA A 183 -9.73 -6.99 -25.95
C ALA A 183 -10.63 -8.06 -26.63
N ASP A 184 -10.57 -8.12 -27.97
CA ASP A 184 -11.40 -9.05 -28.76
C ASP A 184 -10.77 -10.45 -28.89
N ALA A 185 -9.45 -10.56 -28.92
CA ALA A 185 -8.74 -11.81 -29.21
C ALA A 185 -8.24 -12.55 -27.95
N GLY A 186 -8.10 -11.83 -26.82
CA GLY A 186 -7.54 -12.40 -25.58
C GLY A 186 -6.06 -12.80 -25.68
N GLU A 187 -5.40 -12.49 -26.79
CA GLU A 187 -3.99 -12.75 -27.02
C GLU A 187 -3.13 -11.62 -26.45
N THR A 188 -2.07 -11.97 -25.76
CA THR A 188 -1.13 -11.00 -25.20
C THR A 188 -0.39 -10.28 -26.35
N ALA A 189 -0.43 -8.99 -26.39
CA ALA A 189 0.33 -8.16 -27.32
C ALA A 189 1.69 -7.80 -26.71
N GLY A 190 2.77 -8.20 -27.35
CA GLY A 190 4.13 -7.89 -26.89
C GLY A 190 4.65 -8.74 -25.76
N GLU A 191 5.82 -8.37 -25.23
CA GLU A 191 6.40 -9.02 -24.07
C GLU A 191 5.87 -8.37 -22.78
N PRO A 192 5.55 -9.16 -21.73
CA PRO A 192 5.13 -8.61 -20.44
C PRO A 192 6.22 -7.75 -19.81
N ALA A 193 5.85 -6.60 -19.28
CA ALA A 193 6.71 -5.79 -18.42
C ALA A 193 6.75 -6.42 -17.03
N VAL A 194 7.95 -6.58 -16.46
CA VAL A 194 8.11 -6.96 -15.07
C VAL A 194 8.06 -5.70 -14.23
N LEU A 195 7.02 -5.56 -13.41
CA LEU A 195 6.84 -4.39 -12.54
C LEU A 195 7.67 -4.50 -11.26
N GLY A 196 7.87 -5.72 -10.77
CA GLY A 196 8.69 -5.96 -9.61
C GLY A 196 8.34 -7.25 -8.88
N LYS A 197 8.93 -7.42 -7.69
CA LYS A 197 8.69 -8.58 -6.83
C LYS A 197 7.50 -8.33 -5.92
N VAL A 198 6.77 -9.40 -5.65
CA VAL A 198 5.65 -9.46 -4.70
C VAL A 198 5.96 -10.52 -3.67
N VAL A 199 5.70 -10.22 -2.41
CA VAL A 199 5.64 -11.22 -1.35
C VAL A 199 4.17 -11.42 -0.99
N VAL A 200 3.65 -12.64 -1.19
CA VAL A 200 2.31 -13.03 -0.76
C VAL A 200 2.40 -13.65 0.62
N HIS A 201 1.75 -13.01 1.59
CA HIS A 201 1.66 -13.49 2.96
C HIS A 201 0.51 -14.47 3.14
N PRO A 202 0.64 -15.45 4.06
CA PRO A 202 -0.47 -16.32 4.41
C PRO A 202 -1.58 -15.53 5.10
N PHE A 203 -2.81 -15.97 4.93
CA PHE A 203 -3.95 -15.59 5.75
C PHE A 203 -4.71 -16.83 6.17
N SER A 204 -5.07 -16.89 7.45
CA SER A 204 -5.94 -17.92 7.98
C SER A 204 -6.76 -17.34 9.13
N ASP A 205 -8.06 -17.47 9.03
CA ASP A 205 -9.01 -17.09 10.08
C ASP A 205 -9.52 -18.30 10.90
N GLN A 206 -8.94 -19.49 10.69
CA GLN A 206 -9.48 -20.74 11.22
C GLN A 206 -9.54 -20.78 12.77
N ASP A 207 -8.69 -20.03 13.44
CA ASP A 207 -8.55 -20.04 14.89
C ASP A 207 -8.93 -18.69 15.57
N GLN A 208 -9.40 -17.71 14.80
CA GLN A 208 -9.69 -16.37 15.31
C GLN A 208 -11.16 -15.99 15.07
N THR A 209 -11.81 -15.47 16.10
CA THR A 209 -13.16 -14.93 15.98
C THR A 209 -13.07 -13.51 15.43
N ALA A 210 -13.79 -13.26 14.33
CA ALA A 210 -13.88 -11.92 13.77
C ALA A 210 -14.47 -10.94 14.78
N VAL A 211 -13.82 -9.79 14.95
CA VAL A 211 -14.27 -8.71 15.84
C VAL A 211 -14.90 -7.62 14.99
N PRO A 212 -16.22 -7.41 15.10
CA PRO A 212 -16.92 -6.42 14.30
C PRO A 212 -16.85 -5.03 14.93
N TRP A 213 -16.59 -4.01 14.09
CA TRP A 213 -16.84 -2.61 14.38
C TRP A 213 -18.06 -2.11 13.60
N GLU A 214 -18.58 -0.97 14.00
CA GLU A 214 -19.57 -0.24 13.21
C GLU A 214 -19.07 -0.02 11.77
N ASN A 215 -19.99 0.33 10.87
CA ASN A 215 -19.73 0.56 9.45
C ASN A 215 -19.21 -0.68 8.67
N GLY A 216 -19.35 -1.88 9.24
CA GLY A 216 -19.03 -3.14 8.56
C GLY A 216 -17.52 -3.42 8.45
N ILE A 217 -16.73 -2.86 9.35
CA ILE A 217 -15.30 -3.17 9.47
C ILE A 217 -15.11 -4.35 10.43
N TYR A 218 -14.22 -5.27 10.06
CA TYR A 218 -13.91 -6.46 10.86
C TYR A 218 -12.40 -6.62 11.02
N LEU A 219 -11.96 -6.91 12.25
CA LEU A 219 -10.67 -7.55 12.46
C LEU A 219 -10.85 -9.05 12.28
N ARG A 220 -10.20 -9.61 11.28
CA ARG A 220 -10.29 -11.03 10.94
C ARG A 220 -9.21 -11.87 11.63
N GLY A 221 -8.16 -11.23 12.10
CA GLY A 221 -7.07 -11.87 12.80
C GLY A 221 -5.95 -10.92 13.15
N SER A 222 -5.00 -11.41 13.96
CA SER A 222 -3.80 -10.68 14.33
C SER A 222 -2.65 -11.62 14.66
N ASP A 223 -1.42 -11.16 14.39
CA ASP A 223 -0.19 -11.81 14.81
C ASP A 223 0.70 -10.81 15.55
N LEU A 224 1.45 -11.29 16.52
CA LEU A 224 2.36 -10.49 17.33
C LEU A 224 3.77 -11.07 17.23
N LEU A 225 4.74 -10.22 16.89
CA LEU A 225 6.15 -10.62 16.80
C LEU A 225 7.01 -9.59 17.52
N GLU A 226 7.74 -10.03 18.56
CA GLU A 226 8.74 -9.20 19.22
C GLU A 226 10.06 -9.29 18.44
N ASP A 227 10.62 -8.13 18.11
CA ASP A 227 11.93 -8.01 17.49
C ASP A 227 12.75 -6.91 18.20
N GLY A 228 13.62 -7.36 19.10
CA GLY A 228 14.40 -6.47 19.95
C GLY A 228 13.51 -5.61 20.86
N ASP A 229 13.63 -4.29 20.71
CA ASP A 229 12.81 -3.32 21.45
C ASP A 229 11.54 -2.90 20.71
N ASN A 230 11.12 -3.65 19.69
CA ASN A 230 9.91 -3.39 18.94
C ASN A 230 8.93 -4.56 19.05
N LEU A 231 7.65 -4.25 19.09
CA LEU A 231 6.58 -5.20 18.89
C LEU A 231 5.90 -4.91 17.54
N HIS A 232 5.99 -5.86 16.63
CA HIS A 232 5.27 -5.83 15.37
C HIS A 232 3.90 -6.46 15.57
N VAL A 233 2.85 -5.67 15.35
CA VAL A 233 1.46 -6.09 15.43
C VAL A 233 0.93 -6.17 14.01
N THR A 234 0.70 -7.38 13.51
CA THR A 234 0.04 -7.59 12.22
C THR A 234 -1.45 -7.72 12.45
N LEU A 235 -2.23 -6.93 11.76
CA LEU A 235 -3.70 -6.94 11.79
C LEU A 235 -4.22 -7.32 10.41
N TYR A 236 -5.26 -8.15 10.38
CA TYR A 236 -5.94 -8.54 9.15
C TYR A 236 -7.36 -7.96 9.18
N TRP A 237 -7.56 -6.93 8.39
CA TRP A 237 -8.80 -6.20 8.30
C TRP A 237 -9.65 -6.67 7.12
N GLN A 238 -10.95 -6.46 7.21
CA GLN A 238 -11.89 -6.64 6.13
C GLN A 238 -13.02 -5.62 6.26
N ALA A 239 -13.47 -5.05 5.13
CA ALA A 239 -14.71 -4.27 5.06
C ALA A 239 -15.73 -5.02 4.20
N GLN A 240 -16.98 -5.11 4.65
CA GLN A 240 -18.05 -5.78 3.90
C GLN A 240 -18.68 -4.89 2.82
N GLN A 241 -18.40 -3.60 2.85
CA GLN A 241 -18.94 -2.60 1.94
C GLN A 241 -17.93 -1.48 1.73
N PRO A 242 -18.05 -0.71 0.64
CA PRO A 242 -17.22 0.49 0.47
C PRO A 242 -17.38 1.43 1.66
N LEU A 243 -16.28 2.00 2.14
CA LEU A 243 -16.26 2.94 3.25
C LEU A 243 -16.16 4.36 2.72
N GLU A 244 -17.04 5.25 3.21
CA GLU A 244 -17.06 6.65 2.81
C GLU A 244 -16.10 7.51 3.63
N GLU A 245 -15.64 7.00 4.79
CA GLU A 245 -14.80 7.72 5.74
C GLU A 245 -13.46 7.01 5.95
N SER A 246 -12.41 7.81 6.16
CA SER A 246 -11.09 7.31 6.52
C SER A 246 -10.97 7.14 8.03
N TYR A 247 -10.58 5.92 8.45
CA TYR A 247 -10.37 5.58 9.85
C TYR A 247 -8.90 5.32 10.11
N LYS A 248 -8.42 5.86 11.23
CA LYS A 248 -7.10 5.52 11.78
C LYS A 248 -7.23 4.37 12.75
N VAL A 249 -6.23 3.51 12.74
CA VAL A 249 -6.04 2.46 13.73
C VAL A 249 -5.17 3.01 14.83
N PHE A 250 -5.59 2.88 16.08
CA PHE A 250 -4.72 3.13 17.23
C PHE A 250 -4.41 1.86 17.99
N LEU A 251 -3.17 1.76 18.44
CA LEU A 251 -2.70 0.73 19.37
C LEU A 251 -2.13 1.37 20.61
N HIS A 252 -2.58 0.93 21.79
CA HIS A 252 -2.02 1.34 23.07
C HIS A 252 -1.41 0.12 23.78
N PHE A 253 -0.16 0.24 24.16
CA PHE A 253 0.53 -0.71 25.04
C PHE A 253 0.36 -0.23 26.46
N GLN A 254 -0.65 -0.76 27.17
CA GLN A 254 -1.14 -0.25 28.44
C GLN A 254 -0.68 -1.14 29.58
N ASP A 255 -0.02 -0.56 30.57
CA ASP A 255 0.36 -1.23 31.82
C ASP A 255 -0.88 -1.70 32.58
N VAL A 256 -0.89 -2.97 33.01
CA VAL A 256 -2.04 -3.60 33.66
C VAL A 256 -2.28 -3.04 35.07
N ASP A 257 -1.22 -2.71 35.78
CA ASP A 257 -1.29 -2.30 37.22
C ASP A 257 -1.64 -0.81 37.33
N THR A 258 -1.07 0.03 36.48
CA THR A 258 -1.25 1.47 36.55
C THR A 258 -2.32 2.03 35.60
N GLY A 259 -2.58 1.31 34.51
CA GLY A 259 -3.42 1.77 33.41
C GLY A 259 -2.77 2.83 32.51
N GLU A 260 -1.48 3.15 32.73
CA GLU A 260 -0.75 4.12 31.92
C GLU A 260 -0.38 3.51 30.56
N ILE A 261 -0.33 4.36 29.52
CA ILE A 261 0.10 3.98 28.17
C ILE A 261 1.62 4.12 28.11
N ALA A 262 2.32 2.99 28.01
CA ALA A 262 3.78 2.94 27.93
C ALA A 262 4.29 3.14 26.49
N ALA A 263 3.51 2.73 25.49
CA ALA A 263 3.77 2.98 24.08
C ALA A 263 2.46 3.05 23.31
N GLN A 264 2.45 3.77 22.19
CA GLN A 264 1.27 3.88 21.33
C GLN A 264 1.66 4.09 19.88
N SER A 265 0.74 3.77 18.99
CA SER A 265 0.80 4.09 17.56
C SER A 265 -0.59 4.46 17.06
N ASP A 266 -0.66 5.49 16.23
CA ASP A 266 -1.87 5.95 15.55
C ASP A 266 -1.55 6.12 14.06
N THR A 267 -2.16 5.30 13.20
CA THR A 267 -1.81 5.29 11.78
C THR A 267 -3.02 5.00 10.89
N ILE A 268 -3.00 5.50 9.68
CA ILE A 268 -3.82 4.94 8.60
C ILE A 268 -3.22 3.58 8.23
N PRO A 269 -4.05 2.56 7.94
CA PRO A 269 -3.57 1.23 7.57
C PRO A 269 -2.46 1.23 6.54
N ARG A 270 -1.57 0.22 6.62
CA ARG A 270 -0.36 0.08 5.82
C ARG A 270 0.55 1.31 5.90
N ASN A 271 0.75 1.80 7.14
CA ASN A 271 1.61 2.93 7.45
C ASN A 271 1.33 4.15 6.55
N TRP A 272 0.12 4.69 6.65
CA TRP A 272 -0.35 5.87 5.91
C TRP A 272 -0.52 5.70 4.40
N SER A 273 -0.48 4.48 3.87
CA SER A 273 -0.54 4.25 2.43
C SER A 273 -1.89 3.71 1.93
N TYR A 274 -2.73 3.15 2.81
CA TYR A 274 -3.95 2.47 2.40
C TYR A 274 -5.17 2.87 3.25
N PRO A 275 -5.74 4.08 3.04
CA PRO A 275 -6.89 4.54 3.79
C PRO A 275 -8.08 3.60 3.60
N THR A 276 -8.93 3.49 4.63
CA THR A 276 -10.08 2.59 4.60
C THR A 276 -11.05 2.88 3.44
N THR A 277 -11.10 4.12 2.95
CA THR A 277 -11.87 4.51 1.76
C THR A 277 -11.38 3.89 0.45
N ALA A 278 -10.16 3.34 0.45
CA ALA A 278 -9.57 2.67 -0.71
C ALA A 278 -9.70 1.13 -0.65
N TRP A 279 -10.31 0.59 0.42
CA TRP A 279 -10.49 -0.86 0.55
C TRP A 279 -11.58 -1.37 -0.38
N GLU A 280 -11.32 -2.54 -0.97
CA GLU A 280 -12.36 -3.24 -1.73
C GLU A 280 -13.25 -4.05 -0.76
N PRO A 281 -14.55 -4.17 -1.06
CA PRO A 281 -15.40 -5.07 -0.30
C PRO A 281 -14.84 -6.49 -0.26
N ASP A 282 -14.85 -7.08 0.93
CA ASP A 282 -14.42 -8.43 1.24
C ASP A 282 -12.92 -8.74 1.06
N GLU A 283 -12.09 -7.78 0.64
CA GLU A 283 -10.64 -7.99 0.63
C GLU A 283 -10.06 -8.12 2.04
N ILE A 284 -9.05 -8.96 2.19
CA ILE A 284 -8.22 -8.98 3.39
C ILE A 284 -7.10 -7.94 3.25
N VAL A 285 -7.07 -6.99 4.17
CA VAL A 285 -6.03 -5.97 4.27
C VAL A 285 -5.09 -6.32 5.39
N ARG A 286 -3.85 -6.68 5.04
CA ARG A 286 -2.78 -6.88 6.01
C ARG A 286 -2.16 -5.54 6.37
N ASP A 287 -2.19 -5.21 7.66
CA ASP A 287 -1.64 -3.98 8.22
C ASP A 287 -0.62 -4.32 9.32
N VAL A 288 0.61 -3.83 9.19
CA VAL A 288 1.68 -4.06 10.16
C VAL A 288 2.01 -2.78 10.88
N ILE A 289 1.78 -2.77 12.18
CA ILE A 289 2.04 -1.63 13.05
C ILE A 289 3.21 -1.96 13.96
N ARG A 290 4.20 -1.07 14.01
CA ARG A 290 5.32 -1.18 14.92
C ARG A 290 5.09 -0.34 16.17
N LEU A 291 5.19 -0.97 17.32
CA LEU A 291 5.19 -0.32 18.62
C LEU A 291 6.62 -0.34 19.19
N PRO A 292 7.27 0.83 19.36
CA PRO A 292 8.57 0.90 20.03
C PRO A 292 8.38 0.68 21.54
N LEU A 293 9.08 -0.29 22.11
CA LEU A 293 8.99 -0.65 23.52
C LEU A 293 10.21 -0.22 24.35
N ASP A 294 11.17 0.44 23.76
CA ASP A 294 12.43 0.85 24.40
C ASP A 294 12.24 1.63 25.70
N SER A 295 11.17 2.41 25.81
CA SER A 295 10.81 3.18 27.00
C SER A 295 9.89 2.44 27.97
N ALA A 296 9.31 1.29 27.59
CA ALA A 296 8.39 0.55 28.45
C ALA A 296 9.14 -0.30 29.49
N PRO A 297 8.87 -0.21 30.80
CA PRO A 297 9.49 -1.05 31.82
C PRO A 297 9.15 -2.54 31.66
N GLN A 298 9.87 -3.41 32.38
CA GLN A 298 9.45 -4.80 32.50
C GLN A 298 8.16 -4.88 33.32
N GLY A 299 7.18 -5.67 32.84
CA GLY A 299 5.86 -5.76 33.47
C GLY A 299 4.81 -6.44 32.59
N SER A 300 3.59 -6.45 33.11
CA SER A 300 2.42 -7.02 32.42
C SER A 300 1.65 -5.91 31.71
N TYR A 301 1.36 -6.12 30.45
CA TYR A 301 0.71 -5.14 29.58
C TYR A 301 -0.51 -5.73 28.89
N ARG A 302 -1.39 -4.83 28.43
CA ARG A 302 -2.45 -5.13 27.48
C ARG A 302 -2.23 -4.33 26.19
N ILE A 303 -2.44 -4.98 25.06
CA ILE A 303 -2.44 -4.33 23.77
C ILE A 303 -3.89 -4.00 23.44
N MET A 304 -4.20 -2.70 23.46
CA MET A 304 -5.55 -2.18 23.24
C MET A 304 -5.63 -1.62 21.83
N LEU A 305 -6.67 -2.01 21.08
CA LEU A 305 -6.90 -1.67 19.69
C LEU A 305 -8.22 -0.91 19.53
N GLY A 306 -8.24 0.10 18.68
CA GLY A 306 -9.47 0.76 18.27
C GLY A 306 -9.31 1.52 16.96
N LEU A 307 -10.42 2.05 16.51
CA LEU A 307 -10.54 2.84 15.29
C LEU A 307 -11.15 4.20 15.61
N TYR A 308 -10.73 5.24 14.91
CA TYR A 308 -11.36 6.55 14.99
C TYR A 308 -11.38 7.24 13.62
N ASN A 309 -12.41 8.04 13.39
CA ASN A 309 -12.52 8.85 12.19
C ASN A 309 -11.37 9.85 12.12
N GLU A 310 -10.64 9.87 11.03
CA GLU A 310 -9.46 10.72 10.86
C GLU A 310 -9.77 12.22 10.95
N GLN A 311 -10.94 12.64 10.47
CA GLN A 311 -11.31 14.06 10.39
C GLN A 311 -11.95 14.58 11.67
N THR A 312 -12.84 13.77 12.30
CA THR A 312 -13.60 14.19 13.47
C THR A 312 -12.94 13.81 14.78
N GLY A 313 -12.09 12.77 14.77
CA GLY A 313 -11.51 12.16 15.97
C GLY A 313 -12.50 11.31 16.75
N GLU A 314 -13.73 11.10 16.25
CA GLU A 314 -14.73 10.24 16.89
C GLU A 314 -14.34 8.77 16.76
N ARG A 315 -14.36 8.06 17.89
CA ARG A 315 -14.05 6.63 17.92
C ARG A 315 -15.19 5.80 17.40
N LEU A 316 -14.85 4.73 16.71
CA LEU A 316 -15.80 3.74 16.22
C LEU A 316 -16.08 2.72 17.30
N ASN A 317 -17.36 2.39 17.54
CA ASN A 317 -17.72 1.38 18.51
C ASN A 317 -17.60 -0.04 17.94
N LEU A 318 -17.43 -1.01 18.82
CA LEU A 318 -17.64 -2.41 18.48
C LEU A 318 -19.13 -2.65 18.20
N ALA A 319 -19.44 -3.32 17.09
CA ALA A 319 -20.83 -3.46 16.64
C ALA A 319 -21.70 -4.27 17.60
N ASP A 320 -21.11 -5.23 18.31
CA ASP A 320 -21.82 -6.17 19.20
C ASP A 320 -21.88 -5.70 20.67
N ILE A 321 -21.20 -4.61 21.03
CA ILE A 321 -21.07 -4.14 22.42
C ILE A 321 -21.32 -2.63 22.48
N ASP A 322 -22.50 -2.25 22.94
CA ASP A 322 -22.91 -0.86 23.04
C ASP A 322 -21.96 -0.03 23.93
N GLY A 323 -21.45 1.08 23.36
CA GLY A 323 -20.58 2.03 24.04
C GLY A 323 -19.13 1.55 24.28
N GLN A 324 -18.71 0.46 23.67
CA GLN A 324 -17.32 0.00 23.71
C GLN A 324 -16.61 0.37 22.43
N ASP A 325 -15.60 1.23 22.52
CA ASP A 325 -14.80 1.78 21.41
C ASP A 325 -13.35 1.26 21.37
N ILE A 326 -13.03 0.28 22.23
CA ILE A 326 -11.69 -0.28 22.34
C ILE A 326 -11.77 -1.79 22.59
N PHE A 327 -10.89 -2.53 21.95
CA PHE A 327 -10.78 -3.98 22.03
C PHE A 327 -9.44 -4.39 22.63
N GLU A 328 -9.42 -5.31 23.60
CA GLU A 328 -8.19 -5.93 24.08
C GLU A 328 -7.73 -6.99 23.08
N LEU A 329 -6.69 -6.67 22.32
CA LEU A 329 -6.13 -7.56 21.30
C LEU A 329 -5.39 -8.73 21.94
N ALA A 330 -4.55 -8.45 22.94
CA ALA A 330 -3.75 -9.45 23.65
C ALA A 330 -3.25 -8.92 24.98
N SER A 331 -2.87 -9.85 25.85
CA SER A 331 -2.03 -9.59 27.04
C SER A 331 -0.58 -9.88 26.68
N TRP A 332 0.36 -9.09 27.23
CA TRP A 332 1.79 -9.17 26.92
C TRP A 332 2.64 -9.07 28.17
N GLU A 333 3.68 -9.89 28.25
CA GLU A 333 4.70 -9.81 29.31
C GLU A 333 6.02 -9.34 28.71
N ARG A 334 6.55 -8.25 29.23
CA ARG A 334 7.83 -7.69 28.80
C ARG A 334 8.95 -7.98 29.78
#